data_cc8e97313595a043b4708a508ceb3ece
#
_entry.id   cc8e97313595a043b4708a508ceb3ece
#
_cell.length_a   1.000
_cell.length_b   1.000
_cell.length_c   1.000
_cell.angle_alpha   90.00
_cell.angle_beta   90.00
_cell.angle_gamma   90.00
#
_symmetry.space_group_name_H-M   'P 1'
#
loop_
_entity.id
_entity.type
_entity.pdbx_description
1 polymer ?
#
loop_
_entity_poly.entity_id
_entity_poly.type
_entity_poly.pdbx_seq_one_letter_code
_entity_poly.pdbx_strand_id
1 'polypeptide(L)'
;MTRIVDGHAAARRLLAQTAQNSALARASLGRAPRLALLMMGEAAPARAYAARIEEFAGLAEVDAMIVSGPADGSLAQMQALVRQLNADQSVDGILPLTPFPSGIAMADIAAILSSQKDVDGLTPLNAGQLAAGLEGLFPCTPQAAVLLAEEVLGDLRGLNATVVGASASVGRPLAQLLLQRGVTVTIAHIDTRDLVAACQTADLLFAAAGRAGLIGARHVRPGATVIDIGINLVTQADGSRRILGDVDLAAVDGVAAVISAVPDGVGPLTTAFLLANTVLAAQRRHAGA
;
A
#
# COMPACT_ATOMS: atom_id res chain seq x y z
N MET A 1 7.61 -21.90 18.14
CA MET A 1 6.36 -21.36 17.56
C MET A 1 6.58 -19.93 17.11
N THR A 2 6.31 -19.64 15.88
CA THR A 2 6.37 -18.28 15.31
C THR A 2 5.18 -17.45 15.81
N ARG A 3 5.43 -16.21 16.23
CA ARG A 3 4.37 -15.28 16.63
C ARG A 3 3.72 -14.68 15.37
N ILE A 4 2.40 -14.87 15.21
CA ILE A 4 1.64 -14.23 14.12
C ILE A 4 1.13 -12.88 14.63
N VAL A 5 1.29 -11.83 13.82
CA VAL A 5 0.84 -10.47 14.13
C VAL A 5 -0.11 -9.95 13.06
N ASP A 6 -1.10 -9.18 13.47
CA ASP A 6 -2.02 -8.45 12.61
C ASP A 6 -1.80 -6.94 12.72
N GLY A 7 -2.37 -6.21 11.77
CA GLY A 7 -2.28 -4.75 11.70
C GLY A 7 -3.49 -3.99 12.24
N HIS A 8 -4.51 -4.68 12.74
CA HIS A 8 -5.78 -4.05 13.12
C HIS A 8 -5.65 -3.00 14.21
N ALA A 9 -4.85 -3.28 15.26
CA ALA A 9 -4.66 -2.33 16.35
C ALA A 9 -3.93 -1.06 15.89
N ALA A 10 -2.87 -1.21 15.09
CA ALA A 10 -2.14 -0.09 14.51
C ALA A 10 -3.01 0.69 13.50
N ALA A 11 -3.80 0.01 12.67
CA ALA A 11 -4.75 0.65 11.75
C ALA A 11 -5.80 1.49 12.49
N ARG A 12 -6.37 0.98 13.59
CA ARG A 12 -7.31 1.76 14.43
C ARG A 12 -6.68 3.01 15.01
N ARG A 13 -5.42 2.93 15.50
CA ARG A 13 -4.70 4.13 15.99
C ARG A 13 -4.46 5.15 14.89
N LEU A 14 -4.03 4.70 13.73
CA LEU A 14 -3.81 5.57 12.57
C LEU A 14 -5.11 6.22 12.10
N LEU A 15 -6.23 5.48 12.03
CA LEU A 15 -7.54 6.03 11.69
C LEU A 15 -8.04 7.06 12.73
N ALA A 16 -7.87 6.79 14.02
CA ALA A 16 -8.23 7.75 15.05
C ALA A 16 -7.42 9.07 14.95
N GLN A 17 -6.12 8.98 14.69
CA GLN A 17 -5.29 10.16 14.42
C GLN A 17 -5.71 10.87 13.13
N THR A 18 -6.07 10.10 12.09
CA THR A 18 -6.56 10.65 10.82
C THR A 18 -7.87 11.39 10.99
N ALA A 19 -8.81 10.88 11.81
CA ALA A 19 -10.07 11.56 12.13
C ALA A 19 -9.83 12.92 12.82
N GLN A 20 -8.88 12.99 13.77
CA GLN A 20 -8.50 14.26 14.41
C GLN A 20 -7.95 15.25 13.38
N ASN A 21 -7.06 14.81 12.50
CA ASN A 21 -6.50 15.63 11.43
C ASN A 21 -7.57 16.04 10.41
N SER A 22 -8.53 15.17 10.12
CA SER A 22 -9.68 15.47 9.25
C SER A 22 -10.58 16.55 9.84
N ALA A 23 -10.85 16.50 11.13
CA ALA A 23 -11.62 17.55 11.82
C ALA A 23 -10.92 18.91 11.74
N LEU A 24 -9.59 18.96 11.91
CA LEU A 24 -8.81 20.17 11.72
C LEU A 24 -8.86 20.69 10.26
N ALA A 25 -8.72 19.79 9.29
CA ALA A 25 -8.84 20.14 7.88
C ALA A 25 -10.26 20.66 7.55
N ARG A 26 -11.29 20.03 8.08
CA ARG A 26 -12.69 20.45 7.91
C ARG A 26 -12.94 21.88 8.40
N ALA A 27 -12.33 22.27 9.51
CA ALA A 27 -12.47 23.64 10.04
C ALA A 27 -11.93 24.70 9.08
N SER A 28 -10.87 24.41 8.33
CA SER A 28 -10.30 25.32 7.33
C SER A 28 -10.97 25.23 5.96
N LEU A 29 -11.42 24.03 5.57
CA LEU A 29 -12.02 23.75 4.26
C LEU A 29 -13.52 24.04 4.17
N GLY A 30 -14.23 24.12 5.32
CA GLY A 30 -15.70 24.13 5.38
C GLY A 30 -16.38 22.81 4.98
N ARG A 31 -15.60 21.74 4.70
CA ARG A 31 -16.06 20.40 4.29
C ARG A 31 -15.09 19.32 4.74
N ALA A 32 -15.53 18.07 4.78
CA ALA A 32 -14.62 16.95 4.98
C ALA A 32 -13.61 16.82 3.81
N PRO A 33 -12.37 16.35 4.05
CA PRO A 33 -11.48 15.89 2.99
C PRO A 33 -12.18 14.84 2.13
N ARG A 34 -12.00 14.91 0.80
CA ARG A 34 -12.72 14.03 -0.14
C ARG A 34 -11.78 13.18 -0.98
N LEU A 35 -12.03 11.87 -0.98
CA LEU A 35 -11.34 10.86 -1.77
C LEU A 35 -12.23 10.39 -2.94
N ALA A 36 -11.75 10.51 -4.17
CA ALA A 36 -12.38 9.94 -5.35
C ALA A 36 -11.78 8.57 -5.66
N LEU A 37 -12.62 7.53 -5.64
CA LEU A 37 -12.31 6.16 -6.04
C LEU A 37 -12.68 6.00 -7.51
N LEU A 38 -11.69 6.05 -8.40
CA LEU A 38 -11.91 6.01 -9.84
C LEU A 38 -11.90 4.56 -10.34
N MET A 39 -13.02 4.10 -10.89
CA MET A 39 -13.20 2.75 -11.43
C MET A 39 -13.58 2.79 -12.90
N MET A 40 -13.16 1.77 -13.67
CA MET A 40 -13.69 1.51 -15.01
C MET A 40 -14.53 0.23 -14.97
N GLY A 41 -15.85 0.38 -15.14
CA GLY A 41 -16.82 -0.69 -14.93
C GLY A 41 -17.05 -1.01 -13.45
N GLU A 42 -17.58 -2.21 -13.21
CA GLU A 42 -18.00 -2.67 -11.87
C GLU A 42 -17.38 -4.04 -11.52
N ALA A 43 -16.08 -4.18 -11.76
CA ALA A 43 -15.38 -5.41 -11.43
C ALA A 43 -15.48 -5.72 -9.92
N ALA A 44 -15.89 -6.95 -9.58
CA ALA A 44 -16.15 -7.35 -8.20
C ALA A 44 -14.96 -7.10 -7.25
N PRO A 45 -13.68 -7.32 -7.63
CA PRO A 45 -12.57 -6.98 -6.75
C PRO A 45 -12.45 -5.49 -6.45
N ALA A 46 -12.66 -4.63 -7.46
CA ALA A 46 -12.62 -3.17 -7.29
C ALA A 46 -13.77 -2.69 -6.38
N ARG A 47 -14.97 -3.22 -6.58
CA ARG A 47 -16.13 -2.93 -5.73
C ARG A 47 -15.93 -3.34 -4.29
N ALA A 48 -15.39 -4.55 -4.04
CA ALA A 48 -15.11 -5.04 -2.70
C ALA A 48 -14.06 -4.15 -1.99
N TYR A 49 -13.05 -3.69 -2.73
CA TYR A 49 -12.04 -2.80 -2.17
C TYR A 49 -12.61 -1.40 -1.92
N ALA A 50 -13.43 -0.86 -2.84
CA ALA A 50 -14.11 0.41 -2.64
C ALA A 50 -15.01 0.40 -1.39
N ALA A 51 -15.83 -0.63 -1.21
CA ALA A 51 -16.68 -0.78 -0.03
C ALA A 51 -15.88 -0.80 1.28
N ARG A 52 -14.74 -1.48 1.30
CA ARG A 52 -13.83 -1.46 2.46
C ARG A 52 -13.25 -0.05 2.72
N ILE A 53 -12.87 0.67 1.66
CA ILE A 53 -12.39 2.05 1.80
C ILE A 53 -13.49 2.96 2.35
N GLU A 54 -14.74 2.82 1.87
CA GLU A 54 -15.90 3.59 2.36
C GLU A 54 -16.16 3.34 3.86
N GLU A 55 -16.07 2.08 4.31
CA GLU A 55 -16.19 1.72 5.73
C GLU A 55 -15.12 2.43 6.58
N PHE A 56 -13.85 2.37 6.16
CA PHE A 56 -12.73 3.00 6.86
C PHE A 56 -12.80 4.54 6.77
N ALA A 57 -13.31 5.08 5.67
CA ALA A 57 -13.48 6.52 5.47
C ALA A 57 -14.44 7.11 6.51
N GLY A 58 -15.52 6.39 6.86
CA GLY A 58 -16.40 6.77 7.96
C GLY A 58 -15.67 6.89 9.30
N LEU A 59 -14.74 5.99 9.59
CA LEU A 59 -13.93 6.03 10.82
C LEU A 59 -12.89 7.17 10.82
N ALA A 60 -12.44 7.61 9.65
CA ALA A 60 -11.44 8.67 9.49
C ALA A 60 -12.07 10.05 9.24
N GLU A 61 -13.39 10.17 9.23
CA GLU A 61 -14.15 11.38 8.85
C GLU A 61 -13.74 11.94 7.47
N VAL A 62 -13.49 11.06 6.51
CA VAL A 62 -13.20 11.36 5.10
C VAL A 62 -14.42 11.04 4.26
N ASP A 63 -14.75 11.92 3.31
CA ASP A 63 -15.83 11.69 2.34
C ASP A 63 -15.26 10.89 1.16
N ALA A 64 -15.67 9.62 1.02
CA ALA A 64 -15.28 8.78 -0.10
C ALA A 64 -16.39 8.72 -1.14
N MET A 65 -16.04 8.96 -2.41
CA MET A 65 -16.97 8.92 -3.52
C MET A 65 -16.48 8.01 -4.65
N ILE A 66 -17.36 7.22 -5.22
CA ILE A 66 -17.03 6.39 -6.38
C ILE A 66 -17.30 7.21 -7.66
N VAL A 67 -16.32 7.22 -8.56
CA VAL A 67 -16.42 7.78 -9.90
C VAL A 67 -16.22 6.65 -10.90
N SER A 68 -17.25 6.32 -11.67
CA SER A 68 -17.24 5.18 -12.59
C SER A 68 -17.19 5.64 -14.04
N GLY A 69 -16.31 5.02 -14.83
CA GLY A 69 -16.30 5.06 -16.27
C GLY A 69 -16.86 3.75 -16.89
N PRO A 70 -17.02 3.69 -18.22
CA PRO A 70 -17.47 2.48 -18.90
C PRO A 70 -16.54 1.28 -18.69
N ALA A 71 -17.09 0.07 -18.61
CA ALA A 71 -16.30 -1.15 -18.40
C ALA A 71 -15.35 -1.47 -19.58
N ASP A 72 -15.73 -1.04 -20.78
CA ASP A 72 -14.96 -1.14 -22.03
C ASP A 72 -14.33 0.21 -22.43
N GLY A 73 -14.25 1.14 -21.47
CA GLY A 73 -13.78 2.49 -21.72
C GLY A 73 -12.35 2.54 -22.25
N SER A 74 -12.12 3.48 -23.17
CA SER A 74 -10.80 3.73 -23.75
C SER A 74 -9.87 4.46 -22.78
N LEU A 75 -8.56 4.42 -23.07
CA LEU A 75 -7.57 5.23 -22.36
C LEU A 75 -7.94 6.72 -22.36
N ALA A 76 -8.42 7.25 -23.48
CA ALA A 76 -8.82 8.65 -23.57
C ALA A 76 -9.97 9.00 -22.62
N GLN A 77 -10.97 8.10 -22.45
CA GLN A 77 -12.07 8.29 -21.50
C GLN A 77 -11.57 8.24 -20.04
N MET A 78 -10.74 7.27 -19.72
CA MET A 78 -10.11 7.18 -18.39
C MET A 78 -9.30 8.44 -18.08
N GLN A 79 -8.48 8.90 -19.02
CA GLN A 79 -7.72 10.14 -18.88
C GLN A 79 -8.60 11.39 -18.75
N ALA A 80 -9.74 11.43 -19.43
CA ALA A 80 -10.69 12.53 -19.29
C ALA A 80 -11.24 12.61 -17.85
N LEU A 81 -11.61 11.47 -17.27
CA LEU A 81 -12.06 11.40 -15.87
C LEU A 81 -10.95 11.85 -14.90
N VAL A 82 -9.72 11.40 -15.10
CA VAL A 82 -8.59 11.84 -14.27
C VAL A 82 -8.38 13.36 -14.37
N ARG A 83 -8.42 13.93 -15.58
CA ARG A 83 -8.31 15.41 -15.76
C ARG A 83 -9.44 16.15 -15.09
N GLN A 84 -10.68 15.65 -15.17
CA GLN A 84 -11.83 16.22 -14.48
C GLN A 84 -11.61 16.22 -12.96
N LEU A 85 -11.19 15.10 -12.38
CA LEU A 85 -10.91 14.98 -10.95
C LEU A 85 -9.72 15.83 -10.51
N ASN A 86 -8.68 15.95 -11.34
CA ASN A 86 -7.57 16.88 -11.08
C ASN A 86 -8.03 18.33 -10.96
N ALA A 87 -8.96 18.75 -11.82
CA ALA A 87 -9.50 20.13 -11.86
C ALA A 87 -10.53 20.41 -10.74
N ASP A 88 -11.19 19.37 -10.22
CA ASP A 88 -12.23 19.50 -9.19
C ASP A 88 -11.63 19.89 -7.84
N GLN A 89 -11.89 21.14 -7.41
CA GLN A 89 -11.39 21.67 -6.13
C GLN A 89 -12.04 20.99 -4.91
N SER A 90 -13.17 20.33 -5.07
CA SER A 90 -13.82 19.58 -4.01
C SER A 90 -13.21 18.22 -3.74
N VAL A 91 -12.33 17.70 -4.63
CA VAL A 91 -11.62 16.42 -4.51
C VAL A 91 -10.19 16.67 -4.04
N ASP A 92 -9.79 16.03 -2.94
CA ASP A 92 -8.47 16.15 -2.34
C ASP A 92 -7.55 14.98 -2.65
N GLY A 93 -8.12 13.78 -2.84
CA GLY A 93 -7.39 12.58 -3.21
C GLY A 93 -8.04 11.83 -4.36
N ILE A 94 -7.23 11.17 -5.19
CA ILE A 94 -7.69 10.33 -6.30
C ILE A 94 -6.99 8.98 -6.19
N LEU A 95 -7.79 7.90 -6.15
CA LEU A 95 -7.31 6.52 -6.19
C LEU A 95 -7.86 5.80 -7.42
N PRO A 96 -7.05 5.51 -8.45
CA PRO A 96 -7.45 4.63 -9.53
C PRO A 96 -7.51 3.18 -9.05
N LEU A 97 -8.68 2.53 -9.21
CA LEU A 97 -8.90 1.14 -8.79
C LEU A 97 -8.78 0.17 -9.97
N THR A 98 -7.95 -0.84 -9.81
CA THR A 98 -7.82 -1.94 -10.78
C THR A 98 -8.86 -3.03 -10.53
N PRO A 99 -9.23 -3.83 -11.57
CA PRO A 99 -8.62 -3.88 -12.90
C PRO A 99 -9.09 -2.76 -13.83
N PHE A 100 -8.22 -2.37 -14.75
CA PHE A 100 -8.58 -1.47 -15.85
C PHE A 100 -8.98 -2.26 -17.10
N PRO A 101 -9.68 -1.62 -18.06
CA PRO A 101 -9.89 -2.18 -19.39
C PRO A 101 -8.57 -2.56 -20.07
N SER A 102 -8.64 -3.53 -21.00
CA SER A 102 -7.47 -3.99 -21.74
C SER A 102 -6.75 -2.82 -22.44
N GLY A 103 -5.43 -2.81 -22.35
CA GLY A 103 -4.59 -1.79 -22.97
C GLY A 103 -4.40 -0.51 -22.14
N ILE A 104 -4.95 -0.42 -20.92
CA ILE A 104 -4.72 0.69 -19.99
C ILE A 104 -3.77 0.21 -18.88
N ALA A 105 -2.63 0.87 -18.75
CA ALA A 105 -1.69 0.61 -17.67
C ALA A 105 -1.77 1.69 -16.58
N MET A 106 -1.41 1.34 -15.34
CA MET A 106 -1.31 2.32 -14.25
C MET A 106 -0.37 3.48 -14.60
N ALA A 107 0.70 3.21 -15.34
CA ALA A 107 1.65 4.23 -15.77
C ALA A 107 1.01 5.34 -16.64
N ASP A 108 0.02 4.99 -17.48
CA ASP A 108 -0.70 5.94 -18.32
C ASP A 108 -1.53 6.91 -17.48
N ILE A 109 -1.99 6.47 -16.34
CA ILE A 109 -2.80 7.24 -15.39
C ILE A 109 -1.87 8.07 -14.49
N ALA A 110 -0.82 7.47 -13.96
CA ALA A 110 0.17 8.13 -13.12
C ALA A 110 0.85 9.31 -13.84
N ALA A 111 1.00 9.23 -15.16
CA ALA A 111 1.61 10.30 -15.98
C ALA A 111 0.78 11.60 -16.00
N ILE A 112 -0.52 11.54 -15.77
CA ILE A 112 -1.43 12.69 -15.83
C ILE A 112 -2.14 13.01 -14.50
N LEU A 113 -2.04 12.12 -13.52
CA LEU A 113 -2.57 12.33 -12.19
C LEU A 113 -1.82 13.49 -11.51
N SER A 114 -2.56 14.38 -10.86
CA SER A 114 -1.95 15.44 -10.05
C SER A 114 -1.22 14.84 -8.85
N SER A 115 0.07 15.09 -8.72
CA SER A 115 0.88 14.61 -7.58
C SER A 115 0.35 15.08 -6.23
N GLN A 116 -0.34 16.22 -6.18
CA GLN A 116 -0.97 16.75 -4.97
C GLN A 116 -2.23 15.99 -4.56
N LYS A 117 -2.84 15.22 -5.48
CA LYS A 117 -4.02 14.38 -5.24
C LYS A 117 -3.73 12.87 -5.36
N ASP A 118 -2.50 12.52 -5.62
CA ASP A 118 -1.99 11.15 -5.79
C ASP A 118 -1.79 10.48 -4.42
N VAL A 119 -2.87 10.04 -3.83
CA VAL A 119 -2.88 9.51 -2.44
C VAL A 119 -2.23 8.15 -2.26
N ASP A 120 -1.91 7.47 -3.35
CA ASP A 120 -1.16 6.19 -3.32
C ASP A 120 0.26 6.32 -3.90
N GLY A 121 0.75 7.55 -4.11
CA GLY A 121 2.15 7.82 -4.49
C GLY A 121 2.57 7.20 -5.82
N LEU A 122 1.66 7.13 -6.79
CA LEU A 122 1.85 6.47 -8.09
C LEU A 122 2.64 7.32 -9.08
N THR A 123 2.62 8.66 -8.89
CA THR A 123 3.20 9.61 -9.84
C THR A 123 4.73 9.62 -9.78
N PRO A 124 5.41 9.86 -10.92
CA PRO A 124 6.86 10.00 -10.95
C PRO A 124 7.38 11.11 -10.03
N LEU A 125 6.60 12.19 -9.80
CA LEU A 125 7.01 13.27 -8.91
C LEU A 125 7.06 12.80 -7.45
N ASN A 126 6.01 12.15 -6.94
CA ASN A 126 6.00 11.60 -5.59
C ASN A 126 7.07 10.52 -5.39
N ALA A 127 7.29 9.66 -6.39
CA ALA A 127 8.38 8.69 -6.37
C ALA A 127 9.76 9.37 -6.31
N GLY A 128 9.97 10.46 -7.05
CA GLY A 128 11.19 11.26 -7.01
C GLY A 128 11.39 11.95 -5.66
N GLN A 129 10.33 12.50 -5.06
CA GLN A 129 10.36 13.10 -3.73
C GLN A 129 10.75 12.06 -2.66
N LEU A 130 10.15 10.86 -2.71
CA LEU A 130 10.52 9.76 -1.81
C LEU A 130 12.00 9.40 -1.95
N ALA A 131 12.49 9.22 -3.17
CA ALA A 131 13.88 8.87 -3.44
C ALA A 131 14.87 9.96 -2.99
N ALA A 132 14.47 11.22 -3.05
CA ALA A 132 15.26 12.38 -2.61
C ALA A 132 15.15 12.65 -1.09
N GLY A 133 14.33 11.91 -0.35
CA GLY A 133 14.07 12.17 1.07
C GLY A 133 13.29 13.46 1.34
N LEU A 134 12.54 13.93 0.33
CA LEU A 134 11.67 15.10 0.42
C LEU A 134 10.27 14.72 0.86
N GLU A 135 9.47 15.70 1.28
CA GLU A 135 8.07 15.47 1.60
C GLU A 135 7.24 15.19 0.35
N GLY A 136 6.28 14.25 0.45
CA GLY A 136 5.40 13.84 -0.63
C GLY A 136 4.21 13.02 -0.13
N LEU A 137 3.38 12.57 -1.06
CA LEU A 137 2.40 11.52 -0.82
C LEU A 137 3.04 10.20 -1.26
N PHE A 138 3.20 9.28 -0.34
CA PHE A 138 3.95 8.05 -0.60
C PHE A 138 3.03 6.84 -0.70
N PRO A 139 3.44 5.75 -1.39
CA PRO A 139 2.63 4.55 -1.55
C PRO A 139 2.18 3.97 -0.21
N CYS A 140 0.88 3.66 -0.11
CA CYS A 140 0.24 3.27 1.15
C CYS A 140 0.75 1.92 1.67
N THR A 141 0.88 0.92 0.79
CA THR A 141 1.32 -0.43 1.17
C THR A 141 2.75 -0.45 1.74
N PRO A 142 3.75 0.21 1.13
CA PRO A 142 5.07 0.36 1.73
C PRO A 142 5.07 1.04 3.10
N GLN A 143 4.31 2.13 3.26
CA GLN A 143 4.18 2.80 4.56
C GLN A 143 3.57 1.87 5.61
N ALA A 144 2.54 1.12 5.24
CA ALA A 144 1.88 0.13 6.09
C ALA A 144 2.83 -0.98 6.53
N ALA A 145 3.65 -1.49 5.61
CA ALA A 145 4.63 -2.54 5.91
C ALA A 145 5.74 -2.04 6.86
N VAL A 146 6.22 -0.82 6.68
CA VAL A 146 7.20 -0.20 7.59
C VAL A 146 6.59 0.02 8.96
N LEU A 147 5.39 0.60 9.06
CA LEU A 147 4.72 0.80 10.34
C LEU A 147 4.49 -0.52 11.08
N LEU A 148 4.08 -1.58 10.38
CA LEU A 148 3.90 -2.90 11.00
C LEU A 148 5.22 -3.46 11.52
N ALA A 149 6.32 -3.26 10.81
CA ALA A 149 7.65 -3.65 11.28
C ALA A 149 8.08 -2.85 12.52
N GLU A 150 7.85 -1.54 12.54
CA GLU A 150 8.10 -0.66 13.69
C GLU A 150 7.26 -1.06 14.92
N GLU A 151 5.99 -1.47 14.73
CA GLU A 151 5.13 -1.99 15.81
C GLU A 151 5.67 -3.30 16.43
N VAL A 152 6.35 -4.10 15.64
CA VAL A 152 6.90 -5.40 16.07
C VAL A 152 8.26 -5.26 16.71
N LEU A 153 9.15 -4.43 16.14
CA LEU A 153 10.56 -4.37 16.47
C LEU A 153 10.96 -3.07 17.20
N GLY A 154 10.13 -2.02 17.13
CA GLY A 154 10.49 -0.68 17.61
C GLY A 154 11.42 0.03 16.61
N ASP A 155 12.61 0.42 17.04
CA ASP A 155 13.60 1.07 16.18
C ASP A 155 14.17 0.08 15.17
N LEU A 156 14.13 0.43 13.89
CA LEU A 156 14.65 -0.40 12.79
C LEU A 156 16.11 -0.06 12.45
N ARG A 157 16.69 0.97 13.02
CA ARG A 157 18.02 1.48 12.69
C ARG A 157 19.09 0.40 12.83
N GLY A 158 19.93 0.28 11.82
CA GLY A 158 21.05 -0.68 11.79
C GLY A 158 20.68 -2.12 11.47
N LEU A 159 19.37 -2.43 11.31
CA LEU A 159 18.95 -3.76 10.88
C LEU A 159 19.28 -3.99 9.40
N ASN A 160 19.43 -5.27 9.03
CA ASN A 160 19.51 -5.69 7.63
C ASN A 160 18.13 -6.14 7.18
N ALA A 161 17.59 -5.51 6.13
CA ALA A 161 16.33 -5.92 5.52
C ALA A 161 16.54 -6.46 4.12
N THR A 162 15.79 -7.51 3.77
CA THR A 162 15.65 -7.94 2.38
C THR A 162 14.21 -7.74 1.93
N VAL A 163 14.03 -7.03 0.82
CA VAL A 163 12.75 -6.83 0.14
C VAL A 163 12.70 -7.74 -1.08
N VAL A 164 11.85 -8.75 -1.06
CA VAL A 164 11.64 -9.67 -2.17
C VAL A 164 10.50 -9.17 -3.05
N GLY A 165 10.84 -8.58 -4.18
CA GLY A 165 9.96 -7.89 -5.12
C GLY A 165 10.46 -6.47 -5.37
N ALA A 166 10.51 -6.05 -6.64
CA ALA A 166 11.05 -4.75 -7.07
C ALA A 166 10.02 -3.93 -7.86
N SER A 167 8.72 -4.09 -7.55
CA SER A 167 7.66 -3.31 -8.20
C SER A 167 7.78 -1.82 -7.92
N ALA A 168 7.30 -0.99 -8.83
CA ALA A 168 7.29 0.47 -8.67
C ALA A 168 6.34 0.93 -7.55
N SER A 169 5.27 0.16 -7.28
CA SER A 169 4.26 0.52 -6.28
C SER A 169 4.56 0.00 -4.87
N VAL A 170 5.40 -1.05 -4.72
CA VAL A 170 5.66 -1.65 -3.40
C VAL A 170 7.15 -1.78 -3.10
N GLY A 171 7.88 -2.66 -3.80
CA GLY A 171 9.22 -3.04 -3.37
C GLY A 171 10.24 -1.90 -3.42
N ARG A 172 10.26 -1.12 -4.51
CA ARG A 172 11.16 0.03 -4.63
C ARG A 172 10.87 1.13 -3.60
N PRO A 173 9.62 1.62 -3.45
CA PRO A 173 9.30 2.62 -2.43
C PRO A 173 9.50 2.10 -1.00
N LEU A 174 9.25 0.82 -0.74
CA LEU A 174 9.53 0.21 0.56
C LEU A 174 11.01 0.29 0.91
N ALA A 175 11.89 -0.04 -0.04
CA ALA A 175 13.33 0.08 0.17
C ALA A 175 13.75 1.52 0.49
N GLN A 176 13.19 2.52 -0.19
CA GLN A 176 13.46 3.93 0.10
C GLN A 176 12.99 4.34 1.50
N LEU A 177 11.80 3.91 1.92
CA LEU A 177 11.28 4.17 3.27
C LEU A 177 12.15 3.53 4.35
N LEU A 178 12.66 2.32 4.13
CA LEU A 178 13.57 1.62 5.05
C LEU A 178 14.93 2.32 5.15
N LEU A 179 15.49 2.80 4.02
CA LEU A 179 16.73 3.59 4.02
C LEU A 179 16.59 4.86 4.88
N GLN A 180 15.43 5.54 4.82
CA GLN A 180 15.14 6.71 5.67
C GLN A 180 15.07 6.37 7.16
N ARG A 181 14.86 5.08 7.52
CA ARG A 181 14.91 4.56 8.91
C ARG A 181 16.30 4.07 9.34
N GLY A 182 17.31 4.26 8.48
CA GLY A 182 18.67 3.80 8.78
C GLY A 182 18.85 2.28 8.66
N VAL A 183 17.99 1.61 7.87
CA VAL A 183 18.08 0.17 7.59
C VAL A 183 19.01 -0.08 6.41
N THR A 184 19.84 -1.11 6.49
CA THR A 184 20.59 -1.63 5.32
C THR A 184 19.67 -2.50 4.49
N VAL A 185 19.49 -2.18 3.20
CA VAL A 185 18.46 -2.82 2.36
C VAL A 185 19.07 -3.58 1.19
N THR A 186 18.64 -4.84 1.04
CA THR A 186 18.83 -5.64 -0.17
C THR A 186 17.50 -5.77 -0.89
N ILE A 187 17.45 -5.54 -2.20
CA ILE A 187 16.28 -5.79 -3.05
C ILE A 187 16.55 -7.02 -3.89
N ALA A 188 15.70 -8.04 -3.77
CA ALA A 188 15.70 -9.24 -4.62
C ALA A 188 14.52 -9.19 -5.59
N HIS A 189 14.70 -9.73 -6.80
CA HIS A 189 13.70 -9.75 -7.86
C HIS A 189 13.78 -11.05 -8.67
N ILE A 190 12.98 -11.18 -9.73
CA ILE A 190 12.87 -12.43 -10.51
C ILE A 190 14.21 -12.93 -11.06
N ASP A 191 15.13 -12.01 -11.38
CA ASP A 191 16.45 -12.35 -11.93
C ASP A 191 17.53 -12.49 -10.84
N THR A 192 17.16 -12.45 -9.55
CA THR A 192 18.10 -12.66 -8.45
C THR A 192 18.63 -14.09 -8.50
N ARG A 193 19.94 -14.23 -8.65
CA ARG A 193 20.61 -15.50 -8.94
C ARG A 193 20.44 -16.52 -7.81
N ASP A 194 20.56 -16.06 -6.56
CA ASP A 194 20.37 -16.86 -5.35
C ASP A 194 19.48 -16.10 -4.36
N LEU A 195 18.19 -16.35 -4.42
CA LEU A 195 17.21 -15.73 -3.55
C LEU A 195 17.38 -16.16 -2.10
N VAL A 196 17.78 -17.42 -1.88
CA VAL A 196 18.00 -17.97 -0.52
C VAL A 196 19.12 -17.19 0.16
N ALA A 197 20.28 -17.09 -0.49
CA ALA A 197 21.43 -16.36 0.07
C ALA A 197 21.09 -14.88 0.34
N ALA A 198 20.33 -14.22 -0.56
CA ALA A 198 19.91 -12.83 -0.39
C ALA A 198 18.99 -12.64 0.83
N CYS A 199 18.16 -13.64 1.15
CA CYS A 199 17.20 -13.57 2.26
C CYS A 199 17.81 -13.97 3.61
N GLN A 200 18.78 -14.89 3.64
CA GLN A 200 19.32 -15.45 4.88
C GLN A 200 20.13 -14.47 5.73
N THR A 201 20.52 -13.32 5.20
CA THR A 201 21.21 -12.27 5.95
C THR A 201 20.29 -11.28 6.63
N ALA A 202 18.97 -11.36 6.36
CA ALA A 202 17.99 -10.39 6.80
C ALA A 202 17.56 -10.63 8.26
N ASP A 203 17.59 -9.57 9.08
CA ASP A 203 16.89 -9.48 10.36
C ASP A 203 15.39 -9.29 10.12
N LEU A 204 15.05 -8.61 9.01
CA LEU A 204 13.71 -8.24 8.60
C LEU A 204 13.50 -8.57 7.12
N LEU A 205 12.59 -9.50 6.84
CA LEU A 205 12.28 -9.97 5.48
C LEU A 205 10.90 -9.47 5.06
N PHE A 206 10.83 -8.74 3.95
CA PHE A 206 9.57 -8.33 3.33
C PHE A 206 9.31 -9.16 2.07
N ALA A 207 8.18 -9.86 2.04
CA ALA A 207 7.74 -10.62 0.88
C ALA A 207 6.70 -9.82 0.09
N ALA A 208 7.06 -9.37 -1.12
CA ALA A 208 6.25 -8.52 -2.00
C ALA A 208 6.42 -8.92 -3.49
N ALA A 209 6.52 -10.22 -3.76
CA ALA A 209 6.76 -10.78 -5.08
C ALA A 209 5.46 -11.06 -5.87
N GLY A 210 4.30 -11.09 -5.21
CA GLY A 210 3.02 -11.45 -5.80
C GLY A 210 2.99 -12.92 -6.25
N ARG A 211 3.68 -13.81 -5.51
CA ARG A 211 3.73 -15.24 -5.78
C ARG A 211 3.50 -16.05 -4.52
N ALA A 212 2.35 -16.70 -4.44
CA ALA A 212 1.94 -17.49 -3.29
C ALA A 212 3.01 -18.53 -2.88
N GLY A 213 3.39 -18.52 -1.60
CA GLY A 213 4.28 -19.51 -1.01
C GLY A 213 5.72 -19.49 -1.54
N LEU A 214 6.17 -18.43 -2.18
CA LEU A 214 7.54 -18.29 -2.69
C LEU A 214 8.58 -18.44 -1.57
N ILE A 215 8.30 -17.83 -0.41
CA ILE A 215 9.21 -17.77 0.73
C ILE A 215 8.90 -18.94 1.68
N GLY A 216 9.81 -19.91 1.76
CA GLY A 216 9.75 -21.03 2.69
C GLY A 216 10.90 -20.99 3.71
N ALA A 217 11.01 -22.01 4.55
CA ALA A 217 11.98 -22.09 5.66
C ALA A 217 13.41 -21.74 5.28
N ARG A 218 13.89 -22.22 4.13
CA ARG A 218 15.27 -21.97 3.66
C ARG A 218 15.59 -20.51 3.33
N HIS A 219 14.57 -19.66 3.13
CA HIS A 219 14.74 -18.24 2.84
C HIS A 219 14.79 -17.39 4.11
N VAL A 220 14.32 -17.92 5.23
CA VAL A 220 14.20 -17.16 6.47
C VAL A 220 15.39 -17.46 7.38
N ARG A 221 16.11 -16.42 7.79
CA ARG A 221 17.10 -16.53 8.85
C ARG A 221 16.39 -16.92 10.16
N PRO A 222 16.89 -17.93 10.91
CA PRO A 222 16.30 -18.27 12.20
C PRO A 222 16.18 -17.04 13.13
N GLY A 223 14.98 -16.79 13.63
CA GLY A 223 14.70 -15.66 14.49
C GLY A 223 14.38 -14.34 13.77
N ALA A 224 14.38 -14.30 12.44
CA ALA A 224 14.01 -13.09 11.67
C ALA A 224 12.53 -12.74 11.82
N THR A 225 12.21 -11.46 11.63
CA THR A 225 10.83 -10.97 11.46
C THR A 225 10.48 -10.98 9.97
N VAL A 226 9.31 -11.52 9.63
CA VAL A 226 8.81 -11.61 8.25
C VAL A 226 7.54 -10.80 8.11
N ILE A 227 7.53 -9.83 7.20
CA ILE A 227 6.35 -9.06 6.82
C ILE A 227 5.90 -9.53 5.43
N ASP A 228 4.81 -10.27 5.41
CA ASP A 228 4.20 -10.75 4.17
C ASP A 228 3.23 -9.70 3.63
N ILE A 229 3.54 -9.17 2.46
CA ILE A 229 2.76 -8.13 1.75
C ILE A 229 1.95 -8.78 0.62
N GLY A 230 2.27 -10.05 0.29
CA GLY A 230 1.64 -10.77 -0.80
C GLY A 230 0.13 -10.96 -0.61
N ILE A 231 -0.64 -10.66 -1.65
CA ILE A 231 -2.08 -10.95 -1.72
C ILE A 231 -2.34 -11.74 -2.99
N ASN A 232 -2.45 -13.06 -2.85
CA ASN A 232 -2.63 -13.96 -3.98
C ASN A 232 -3.98 -14.67 -3.84
N LEU A 233 -4.87 -14.46 -4.80
CA LEU A 233 -6.14 -15.20 -4.87
C LEU A 233 -5.91 -16.53 -5.57
N VAL A 234 -5.91 -17.61 -4.81
CA VAL A 234 -5.62 -18.97 -5.29
C VAL A 234 -6.90 -19.79 -5.29
N THR A 235 -7.21 -20.45 -6.42
CA THR A 235 -8.30 -21.41 -6.51
C THR A 235 -7.82 -22.75 -5.99
N GLN A 236 -8.51 -23.30 -4.99
CA GLN A 236 -8.22 -24.60 -4.39
C GLN A 236 -8.76 -25.75 -5.27
N ALA A 237 -8.34 -26.97 -4.98
CA ALA A 237 -8.79 -28.15 -5.72
C ALA A 237 -10.32 -28.40 -5.64
N ASP A 238 -10.98 -27.90 -4.59
CA ASP A 238 -12.44 -27.96 -4.40
C ASP A 238 -13.19 -26.81 -5.10
N GLY A 239 -12.47 -25.96 -5.85
CA GLY A 239 -13.03 -24.78 -6.53
C GLY A 239 -13.20 -23.54 -5.64
N SER A 240 -12.98 -23.64 -4.35
CA SER A 240 -13.00 -22.48 -3.45
C SER A 240 -11.81 -21.56 -3.72
N ARG A 241 -11.96 -20.28 -3.36
CA ARG A 241 -10.89 -19.28 -3.49
C ARG A 241 -10.38 -18.89 -2.10
N ARG A 242 -9.07 -18.87 -1.95
CA ARG A 242 -8.41 -18.39 -0.73
C ARG A 242 -7.39 -17.31 -1.05
N ILE A 243 -7.26 -16.38 -0.12
CA ILE A 243 -6.18 -15.40 -0.15
C ILE A 243 -4.98 -16.04 0.55
N LEU A 244 -3.84 -16.08 -0.15
CA LEU A 244 -2.57 -16.57 0.38
C LEU A 244 -1.52 -15.45 0.24
N GLY A 245 -0.59 -15.43 1.18
CA GLY A 245 0.59 -14.57 1.10
C GLY A 245 1.67 -15.11 0.17
N ASP A 246 2.76 -14.37 0.08
CA ASP A 246 3.97 -14.81 -0.61
C ASP A 246 4.80 -15.78 0.25
N VAL A 247 4.47 -15.91 1.53
CA VAL A 247 5.17 -16.78 2.48
C VAL A 247 4.38 -18.06 2.70
N ASP A 248 5.07 -19.21 2.64
CA ASP A 248 4.54 -20.50 3.11
C ASP A 248 4.58 -20.51 4.64
N LEU A 249 3.45 -20.14 5.25
CA LEU A 249 3.32 -20.00 6.70
C LEU A 249 3.68 -21.30 7.44
N ALA A 250 3.28 -22.45 6.89
CA ALA A 250 3.55 -23.75 7.51
C ALA A 250 5.06 -24.09 7.48
N ALA A 251 5.73 -23.72 6.39
CA ALA A 251 7.17 -23.98 6.25
C ALA A 251 8.02 -23.06 7.15
N VAL A 252 7.57 -21.83 7.46
CA VAL A 252 8.34 -20.88 8.27
C VAL A 252 8.02 -20.93 9.76
N ASP A 253 7.01 -21.71 10.18
CA ASP A 253 6.71 -21.90 11.61
C ASP A 253 7.90 -22.53 12.35
N GLY A 254 8.25 -21.93 13.46
CA GLY A 254 9.42 -22.33 14.25
C GLY A 254 10.77 -21.84 13.71
N VAL A 255 10.80 -21.21 12.51
CA VAL A 255 12.00 -20.58 11.93
C VAL A 255 11.99 -19.08 12.14
N ALA A 256 10.94 -18.39 11.68
CA ALA A 256 10.75 -16.98 11.94
C ALA A 256 10.40 -16.74 13.43
N ALA A 257 10.86 -15.66 14.02
CA ALA A 257 10.37 -15.20 15.32
C ALA A 257 8.95 -14.64 15.22
N VAL A 258 8.72 -13.83 14.19
CA VAL A 258 7.44 -13.15 13.93
C VAL A 258 7.11 -13.23 12.46
N ILE A 259 5.81 -13.38 12.14
CA ILE A 259 5.27 -13.23 10.79
C ILE A 259 3.97 -12.44 10.82
N SER A 260 3.78 -11.55 9.83
CA SER A 260 2.49 -10.87 9.66
C SER A 260 1.43 -11.80 9.08
N ALA A 261 0.20 -11.71 9.57
CA ALA A 261 -0.95 -12.41 9.00
C ALA A 261 -1.27 -11.90 7.59
N VAL A 262 -1.82 -12.76 6.73
CA VAL A 262 -2.39 -12.38 5.44
C VAL A 262 -3.85 -12.89 5.40
N PRO A 263 -4.82 -11.97 5.12
CA PRO A 263 -4.70 -10.57 4.68
C PRO A 263 -4.60 -9.53 5.80
N ASP A 264 -4.63 -9.93 7.08
CA ASP A 264 -4.90 -9.06 8.23
C ASP A 264 -3.66 -8.31 8.78
N GLY A 265 -2.47 -8.54 8.21
CA GLY A 265 -1.25 -7.83 8.59
C GLY A 265 -1.18 -6.42 7.97
N VAL A 266 -0.67 -6.34 6.75
CA VAL A 266 -0.44 -5.05 6.05
C VAL A 266 -1.74 -4.45 5.50
N GLY A 267 -2.73 -5.29 5.12
CA GLY A 267 -3.96 -4.86 4.45
C GLY A 267 -4.77 -3.77 5.17
N PRO A 268 -5.11 -3.91 6.45
CA PRO A 268 -5.84 -2.88 7.20
C PRO A 268 -5.09 -1.55 7.27
N LEU A 269 -3.76 -1.61 7.45
CA LEU A 269 -2.89 -0.45 7.49
C LEU A 269 -2.80 0.27 6.15
N THR A 270 -2.77 -0.46 5.04
CA THR A 270 -2.78 0.13 3.69
C THR A 270 -4.00 1.03 3.49
N THR A 271 -5.19 0.55 3.88
CA THR A 271 -6.42 1.35 3.80
C THR A 271 -6.38 2.56 4.73
N ALA A 272 -5.84 2.42 5.93
CA ALA A 272 -5.70 3.54 6.87
C ALA A 272 -4.73 4.62 6.35
N PHE A 273 -3.59 4.22 5.74
CA PHE A 273 -2.67 5.17 5.11
C PHE A 273 -3.27 5.90 3.91
N LEU A 274 -4.12 5.25 3.13
CA LEU A 274 -4.83 5.89 2.02
C LEU A 274 -5.65 7.09 2.52
N LEU A 275 -6.36 6.92 3.62
CA LEU A 275 -7.16 7.99 4.21
C LEU A 275 -6.28 9.05 4.87
N ALA A 276 -5.19 8.66 5.53
CA ALA A 276 -4.21 9.59 6.07
C ALA A 276 -3.58 10.45 4.98
N ASN A 277 -3.19 9.85 3.85
CA ASN A 277 -2.68 10.57 2.68
C ASN A 277 -3.75 11.52 2.09
N THR A 278 -5.03 11.13 2.09
CA THR A 278 -6.13 12.01 1.61
C THR A 278 -6.25 13.25 2.48
N VAL A 279 -6.21 13.10 3.80
CA VAL A 279 -6.25 14.23 4.73
C VAL A 279 -5.01 15.09 4.59
N LEU A 280 -3.82 14.49 4.47
CA LEU A 280 -2.56 15.21 4.23
C LEU A 280 -2.59 16.01 2.92
N ALA A 281 -3.12 15.41 1.84
CA ALA A 281 -3.31 16.09 0.55
C ALA A 281 -4.24 17.31 0.69
N ALA A 282 -5.35 17.17 1.40
CA ALA A 282 -6.27 18.27 1.69
C ALA A 282 -5.58 19.41 2.45
N GLN A 283 -4.86 19.10 3.51
CA GLN A 283 -4.14 20.08 4.32
C GLN A 283 -3.08 20.84 3.51
N ARG A 284 -2.24 20.14 2.73
CA ARG A 284 -1.15 20.75 1.93
C ARG A 284 -1.66 21.66 0.83
N ARG A 285 -2.75 21.29 0.16
CA ARG A 285 -3.35 22.09 -0.91
C ARG A 285 -3.96 23.39 -0.41
N HIS A 286 -4.34 23.47 0.85
CA HIS A 286 -5.01 24.62 1.43
C HIS A 286 -4.16 25.39 2.45
N ALA A 287 -2.98 24.87 2.83
CA ALA A 287 -2.03 25.62 3.67
C ALA A 287 -1.31 26.77 2.94
N GLY A 288 -1.44 26.88 1.63
CA GLY A 288 -0.82 27.89 0.78
C GLY A 288 -1.82 28.84 0.08
N ALA A 289 -3.10 28.82 0.50
CA ALA A 289 -4.14 29.68 -0.05
C ALA A 289 -4.41 30.91 0.85
#